data_a3ea8d9457d7db8bc8cb41a84c6cbcf8
#
_entry.id   a3ea8d9457d7db8bc8cb41a84c6cbcf8
#
_cell.length_a   1.000
_cell.length_b   1.000
_cell.length_c   1.000
_cell.angle_alpha   90.00
_cell.angle_beta   90.00
_cell.angle_gamma   90.00
#
_symmetry.space_group_name_H-M   'P 1'
#
loop_
_entity.id
_entity.type
_entity.pdbx_description
1 polymer ?
#
loop_
_entity_poly.entity_id
_entity_poly.type
_entity_poly.pdbx_seq_one_letter_code
_entity_poly.pdbx_strand_id
1 'polypeptide(L)'
;AKAILRRLWRYLYHYKWLLAAAVALSLTGNLLALAGPKLSGYAIDAIRPGPGRVDFNTVFHYAKRMLVFYFAAAALSYVLATLMVRLSRNAVYRMRKDIYDHLMRLPVRFFDTHAIGDVLSVLSYDVDTINASLSNDLVQMLTSVITVAGSFGMMLSISPQLILIFVVTIPISVMFTRHRSKR
;
A
#
# COMPACT_ATOMS: atom_id res chain seq x y z
N ALA A 1 -8.30 21.39 -1.05
CA ALA A 1 -7.92 19.97 -1.19
C ALA A 1 -7.89 19.48 -2.66
N LYS A 2 -8.99 19.64 -3.44
CA LYS A 2 -9.07 19.16 -4.84
C LYS A 2 -8.00 19.77 -5.78
N ALA A 3 -7.68 21.06 -5.63
CA ALA A 3 -6.68 21.73 -6.45
C ALA A 3 -5.24 21.23 -6.18
N ILE A 4 -4.94 20.94 -4.91
CA ILE A 4 -3.63 20.41 -4.49
C ILE A 4 -3.45 19.00 -5.04
N LEU A 5 -4.46 18.13 -4.87
CA LEU A 5 -4.47 16.77 -5.43
C LEU A 5 -4.30 16.78 -6.96
N ARG A 6 -4.94 17.72 -7.67
CA ARG A 6 -4.80 17.84 -9.12
C ARG A 6 -3.39 18.25 -9.55
N ARG A 7 -2.71 19.11 -8.77
CA ARG A 7 -1.31 19.48 -9.01
C ARG A 7 -0.38 18.30 -8.77
N LEU A 8 -0.55 17.60 -7.64
CA LEU A 8 0.22 16.41 -7.31
C LEU A 8 0.06 15.31 -8.38
N TRP A 9 -1.19 15.09 -8.83
CA TRP A 9 -1.49 14.14 -9.89
C TRP A 9 -0.78 14.48 -11.21
N ARG A 10 -0.58 15.75 -11.52
CA ARG A 10 0.16 16.17 -12.72
C ARG A 10 1.63 15.74 -12.68
N TYR A 11 2.28 15.81 -11.52
CA TYR A 11 3.65 15.32 -11.35
C TYR A 11 3.73 13.79 -11.46
N LEU A 12 2.78 13.09 -10.88
CA LEU A 12 2.69 11.63 -10.94
C LEU A 12 2.32 11.12 -12.34
N TYR A 13 1.43 11.80 -13.04
CA TYR A 13 0.98 11.40 -14.37
C TYR A 13 2.11 11.37 -15.41
N HIS A 14 3.15 12.15 -15.19
CA HIS A 14 4.35 12.08 -16.03
C HIS A 14 5.02 10.70 -15.97
N TYR A 15 4.85 9.98 -14.87
CA TYR A 15 5.40 8.65 -14.61
C TYR A 15 4.32 7.55 -14.69
N LYS A 16 3.33 7.71 -15.56
CA LYS A 16 2.18 6.80 -15.69
C LYS A 16 2.56 5.33 -15.86
N TRP A 17 3.63 5.03 -16.58
CA TRP A 17 4.14 3.67 -16.77
C TRP A 17 4.70 3.06 -15.47
N LEU A 18 5.41 3.86 -14.68
CA LEU A 18 5.90 3.43 -13.37
C LEU A 18 4.74 3.21 -12.38
N LEU A 19 3.71 4.07 -12.43
CA LEU A 19 2.49 3.88 -11.65
C LEU A 19 1.73 2.61 -12.07
N ALA A 20 1.58 2.37 -13.36
CA ALA A 20 0.95 1.15 -13.87
C ALA A 20 1.73 -0.10 -13.44
N ALA A 21 3.06 -0.07 -13.53
CA ALA A 21 3.91 -1.15 -13.03
C ALA A 21 3.76 -1.36 -11.51
N ALA A 22 3.69 -0.28 -10.73
CA ALA A 22 3.47 -0.34 -9.28
C ALA A 22 2.12 -0.99 -8.93
N VAL A 23 1.05 -0.62 -9.63
CA VAL A 23 -0.27 -1.22 -9.46
C VAL A 23 -0.25 -2.71 -9.84
N ALA A 24 0.38 -3.07 -10.96
CA ALA A 24 0.50 -4.46 -11.39
C ALA A 24 1.31 -5.31 -10.39
N LEU A 25 2.44 -4.79 -9.90
CA LEU A 25 3.26 -5.46 -8.88
C LEU A 25 2.50 -5.62 -7.56
N SER A 26 1.79 -4.58 -7.13
CA SER A 26 0.96 -4.61 -5.92
C SER A 26 -0.16 -5.65 -6.04
N LEU A 27 -0.88 -5.67 -7.16
CA LEU A 27 -1.93 -6.66 -7.42
C LEU A 27 -1.37 -8.08 -7.39
N THR A 28 -0.31 -8.35 -8.14
CA THR A 28 0.28 -9.69 -8.23
C THR A 28 0.84 -10.15 -6.89
N GLY A 29 1.58 -9.28 -6.18
CA GLY A 29 2.14 -9.60 -4.87
C GLY A 29 1.07 -9.89 -3.81
N ASN A 30 0.00 -9.10 -3.78
CA ASN A 30 -1.11 -9.33 -2.85
C ASN A 30 -1.91 -10.59 -3.19
N LEU A 31 -2.16 -10.88 -4.47
CA LEU A 31 -2.82 -12.12 -4.87
C LEU A 31 -2.02 -13.37 -4.49
N LEU A 32 -0.68 -13.34 -4.65
CA LEU A 32 0.18 -14.42 -4.19
C LEU A 32 0.14 -14.57 -2.66
N ALA A 33 0.18 -13.46 -1.91
CA ALA A 33 0.09 -13.48 -0.45
C ALA A 33 -1.26 -14.04 0.03
N LEU A 34 -2.35 -13.67 -0.63
CA LEU A 34 -3.70 -14.17 -0.33
C LEU A 34 -3.89 -15.66 -0.66
N ALA A 35 -3.08 -16.24 -1.54
CA ALA A 35 -3.11 -17.67 -1.80
C ALA A 35 -2.63 -18.50 -0.58
N GLY A 36 -1.83 -17.92 0.32
CA GLY A 36 -1.30 -18.59 1.51
C GLY A 36 -2.35 -19.23 2.41
N PRO A 37 -3.38 -18.50 2.89
CA PRO A 37 -4.44 -19.06 3.72
C PRO A 37 -5.17 -20.25 3.06
N LYS A 38 -5.39 -20.20 1.76
CA LYS A 38 -6.03 -21.29 1.01
C LYS A 38 -5.14 -22.56 0.95
N LEU A 39 -3.85 -22.37 0.70
CA LEU A 39 -2.88 -23.46 0.69
C LEU A 39 -2.69 -24.06 2.10
N SER A 40 -2.72 -23.21 3.13
CA SER A 40 -2.70 -23.63 4.52
C SER A 40 -3.90 -24.51 4.85
N GLY A 41 -5.11 -24.16 4.39
CA GLY A 41 -6.31 -24.99 4.52
C GLY A 41 -6.11 -26.36 3.93
N TYR A 42 -5.62 -26.47 2.70
CA TYR A 42 -5.34 -27.77 2.07
C TYR A 42 -4.26 -28.60 2.78
N ALA A 43 -3.26 -27.93 3.37
CA ALA A 43 -2.26 -28.64 4.17
C ALA A 43 -2.86 -29.19 5.47
N ILE A 44 -3.78 -28.45 6.10
CA ILE A 44 -4.51 -28.90 7.31
C ILE A 44 -5.47 -30.05 6.97
N ASP A 45 -6.16 -29.98 5.85
CA ASP A 45 -7.08 -31.03 5.40
C ASP A 45 -6.37 -32.37 5.09
N ALA A 46 -5.07 -32.32 4.81
CA ALA A 46 -4.23 -33.50 4.65
C ALA A 46 -3.90 -34.20 5.98
N ILE A 47 -4.20 -33.55 7.12
CA ILE A 47 -4.04 -34.08 8.46
C ILE A 47 -5.36 -34.72 8.88
N ARG A 48 -5.52 -36.01 8.65
CA ARG A 48 -6.75 -36.74 9.06
C ARG A 48 -6.72 -37.09 10.56
N PRO A 49 -7.86 -37.02 11.26
CA PRO A 49 -7.92 -37.40 12.66
C PRO A 49 -7.60 -38.93 12.84
N GLY A 50 -6.60 -39.24 13.67
CA GLY A 50 -6.19 -40.57 14.06
C GLY A 50 -4.66 -40.76 14.04
N PRO A 51 -4.12 -41.60 14.94
CA PRO A 51 -2.69 -41.86 15.01
C PRO A 51 -2.18 -42.54 13.71
N GLY A 52 -1.14 -41.96 13.11
CA GLY A 52 -0.49 -42.43 11.90
C GLY A 52 -1.18 -42.11 10.57
N ARG A 53 -2.21 -41.26 10.56
CA ARG A 53 -2.97 -40.90 9.33
C ARG A 53 -2.57 -39.52 8.73
N VAL A 54 -1.37 -39.04 9.01
CA VAL A 54 -0.88 -37.82 8.41
C VAL A 54 -0.15 -38.10 7.10
N ASP A 55 -0.64 -37.59 6.00
CA ASP A 55 0.08 -37.65 4.73
C ASP A 55 1.15 -36.57 4.68
N PHE A 56 2.33 -36.90 5.23
CA PHE A 56 3.49 -35.99 5.25
C PHE A 56 3.90 -35.54 3.85
N ASN A 57 3.73 -36.36 2.82
CA ASN A 57 4.12 -36.02 1.47
C ASN A 57 3.24 -34.89 0.93
N THR A 58 1.94 -34.98 1.14
CA THR A 58 0.98 -33.91 0.74
C THR A 58 1.19 -32.64 1.54
N VAL A 59 1.41 -32.74 2.86
CA VAL A 59 1.71 -31.55 3.70
C VAL A 59 2.99 -30.86 3.24
N PHE A 60 4.07 -31.61 2.98
CA PHE A 60 5.34 -31.06 2.48
C PHE A 60 5.20 -30.41 1.10
N HIS A 61 4.37 -30.97 0.26
CA HIS A 61 4.11 -30.42 -1.07
C HIS A 61 3.41 -29.03 -1.00
N TYR A 62 2.39 -28.91 -0.16
CA TYR A 62 1.73 -27.61 0.05
C TYR A 62 2.64 -26.62 0.79
N ALA A 63 3.41 -27.06 1.77
CA ALA A 63 4.38 -26.22 2.47
C ALA A 63 5.43 -25.63 1.51
N LYS A 64 5.99 -26.42 0.60
CA LYS A 64 6.91 -25.95 -0.44
C LYS A 64 6.25 -24.92 -1.36
N ARG A 65 5.00 -25.15 -1.79
CA ARG A 65 4.26 -24.17 -2.62
C ARG A 65 4.03 -22.86 -1.87
N MET A 66 3.65 -22.92 -0.60
CA MET A 66 3.50 -21.73 0.25
C MET A 66 4.79 -20.95 0.34
N LEU A 67 5.92 -21.64 0.57
CA LEU A 67 7.24 -21.01 0.66
C LEU A 67 7.60 -20.29 -0.64
N VAL A 68 7.38 -20.90 -1.79
CA VAL A 68 7.62 -20.28 -3.10
C VAL A 68 6.72 -19.05 -3.31
N PHE A 69 5.44 -19.15 -2.96
CA PHE A 69 4.50 -18.03 -3.13
C PHE A 69 4.83 -16.85 -2.21
N TYR A 70 5.16 -17.11 -0.95
CA TYR A 70 5.55 -16.06 -0.02
C TYR A 70 6.89 -15.44 -0.41
N PHE A 71 7.85 -16.23 -0.87
CA PHE A 71 9.12 -15.70 -1.36
C PHE A 71 8.93 -14.82 -2.60
N ALA A 72 8.10 -15.26 -3.56
CA ALA A 72 7.74 -14.48 -4.72
C ALA A 72 6.99 -13.19 -4.34
N ALA A 73 6.04 -13.26 -3.42
CA ALA A 73 5.33 -12.09 -2.91
C ALA A 73 6.28 -11.09 -2.23
N ALA A 74 7.22 -11.57 -1.42
CA ALA A 74 8.23 -10.73 -0.77
C ALA A 74 9.16 -10.05 -1.79
N ALA A 75 9.60 -10.78 -2.81
CA ALA A 75 10.42 -10.24 -3.90
C ALA A 75 9.67 -9.14 -4.69
N LEU A 76 8.40 -9.39 -5.03
CA LEU A 76 7.55 -8.40 -5.70
C LEU A 76 7.32 -7.16 -4.82
N SER A 77 7.12 -7.33 -3.52
CA SER A 77 6.97 -6.22 -2.56
C SER A 77 8.25 -5.39 -2.46
N TYR A 78 9.41 -6.03 -2.47
CA TYR A 78 10.71 -5.33 -2.48
C TYR A 78 10.90 -4.52 -3.77
N VAL A 79 10.58 -5.11 -4.93
CA VAL A 79 10.63 -4.40 -6.22
C VAL A 79 9.67 -3.22 -6.21
N LEU A 80 8.44 -3.41 -5.73
CA LEU A 80 7.44 -2.34 -5.60
C LEU A 80 7.96 -1.19 -4.72
N ALA A 81 8.48 -1.49 -3.53
CA ALA A 81 9.02 -0.49 -2.62
C ALA A 81 10.15 0.32 -3.29
N THR A 82 11.10 -0.36 -3.94
CA THR A 82 12.21 0.28 -4.65
C THR A 82 11.72 1.18 -5.79
N LEU A 83 10.72 0.71 -6.54
CA LEU A 83 10.11 1.45 -7.64
C LEU A 83 9.40 2.71 -7.14
N MET A 84 8.67 2.61 -6.02
CA MET A 84 7.98 3.75 -5.42
C MET A 84 8.95 4.79 -4.85
N VAL A 85 10.04 4.37 -4.22
CA VAL A 85 11.11 5.28 -3.78
C VAL A 85 11.71 6.05 -4.97
N ARG A 86 11.96 5.37 -6.09
CA ARG A 86 12.46 6.03 -7.32
C ARG A 86 11.45 7.02 -7.89
N LEU A 87 10.17 6.61 -7.94
CA LEU A 87 9.08 7.46 -8.43
C LEU A 87 8.94 8.74 -7.59
N SER A 88 8.88 8.57 -6.27
CA SER A 88 8.76 9.67 -5.32
C SER A 88 9.95 10.62 -5.41
N ARG A 89 11.17 10.08 -5.42
CA ARG A 89 12.40 10.88 -5.55
C ARG A 89 12.41 11.72 -6.83
N ASN A 90 11.99 11.16 -7.96
CA ASN A 90 11.93 11.87 -9.22
C ASN A 90 10.83 12.96 -9.23
N ALA A 91 9.67 12.68 -8.64
CA ALA A 91 8.59 13.66 -8.51
C ALA A 91 9.01 14.83 -7.63
N VAL A 92 9.60 14.53 -6.48
CA VAL A 92 10.10 15.52 -5.51
C VAL A 92 11.24 16.38 -6.10
N TYR A 93 12.17 15.77 -6.84
CA TYR A 93 13.21 16.51 -7.54
C TYR A 93 12.62 17.57 -8.48
N ARG A 94 11.60 17.21 -9.27
CA ARG A 94 10.92 18.18 -10.15
C ARG A 94 10.17 19.25 -9.35
N MET A 95 9.50 18.87 -8.28
CA MET A 95 8.82 19.85 -7.41
C MET A 95 9.81 20.87 -6.83
N ARG A 96 10.96 20.41 -6.32
CA ARG A 96 12.02 21.28 -5.81
C ARG A 96 12.56 22.21 -6.90
N LYS A 97 12.79 21.68 -8.09
CA LYS A 97 13.24 22.47 -9.23
C LYS A 97 12.23 23.55 -9.60
N ASP A 98 10.95 23.20 -9.71
CA ASP A 98 9.89 24.16 -10.06
C ASP A 98 9.74 25.26 -9.00
N ILE A 99 9.86 24.90 -7.70
CA ILE A 99 9.84 25.86 -6.60
C ILE A 99 11.06 26.78 -6.69
N TYR A 100 12.25 26.22 -6.89
CA TYR A 100 13.48 26.99 -7.01
C TYR A 100 13.44 27.95 -8.20
N ASP A 101 13.05 27.47 -9.39
CA ASP A 101 12.90 28.28 -10.59
C ASP A 101 11.87 29.42 -10.41
N HIS A 102 10.83 29.18 -9.59
CA HIS A 102 9.87 30.21 -9.24
C HIS A 102 10.45 31.24 -8.28
N LEU A 103 11.15 30.82 -7.24
CA LEU A 103 11.82 31.70 -6.27
C LEU A 103 12.81 32.64 -6.94
N MET A 104 13.59 32.10 -7.90
CA MET A 104 14.59 32.94 -8.65
C MET A 104 13.95 34.03 -9.52
N ARG A 105 12.66 33.96 -9.79
CA ARG A 105 11.90 34.96 -10.56
C ARG A 105 11.17 35.97 -9.69
N LEU A 106 11.18 35.79 -8.36
CA LEU A 106 10.51 36.69 -7.45
C LEU A 106 11.33 37.98 -7.27
N PRO A 107 10.66 39.15 -7.13
CA PRO A 107 11.35 40.43 -6.88
C PRO A 107 12.02 40.40 -5.49
N VAL A 108 13.10 41.14 -5.35
CA VAL A 108 13.87 41.28 -4.09
C VAL A 108 12.97 41.65 -2.91
N ARG A 109 11.96 42.49 -3.14
CA ARG A 109 10.97 42.89 -2.13
C ARG A 109 10.25 41.73 -1.46
N PHE A 110 10.12 40.60 -2.15
CA PHE A 110 9.54 39.38 -1.54
C PHE A 110 10.41 38.86 -0.40
N PHE A 111 11.72 38.83 -0.57
CA PHE A 111 12.67 38.36 0.42
C PHE A 111 12.86 39.35 1.58
N ASP A 112 12.55 40.63 1.39
CA ASP A 112 12.53 41.62 2.46
C ASP A 112 11.31 41.48 3.38
N THR A 113 10.21 40.88 2.88
CA THR A 113 8.93 40.73 3.59
C THR A 113 8.67 39.34 4.12
N HIS A 114 9.44 38.32 3.68
CA HIS A 114 9.29 36.93 4.09
C HIS A 114 10.59 36.43 4.72
N ALA A 115 10.47 35.77 5.86
CA ALA A 115 11.63 35.18 6.51
C ALA A 115 12.24 34.07 5.62
N ILE A 116 13.54 34.14 5.37
CA ILE A 116 14.27 33.11 4.59
C ILE A 116 14.09 31.72 5.20
N GLY A 117 13.95 31.65 6.54
CA GLY A 117 13.67 30.38 7.25
C GLY A 117 12.37 29.70 6.82
N ASP A 118 11.31 30.48 6.58
CA ASP A 118 10.01 29.93 6.13
C ASP A 118 10.13 29.35 4.71
N VAL A 119 10.83 30.03 3.83
CA VAL A 119 11.09 29.56 2.46
C VAL A 119 11.91 28.27 2.46
N LEU A 120 12.95 28.20 3.30
CA LEU A 120 13.77 27.01 3.49
C LEU A 120 12.98 25.85 4.10
N SER A 121 12.07 26.14 5.03
CA SER A 121 11.17 25.14 5.62
C SER A 121 10.27 24.49 4.57
N VAL A 122 9.66 25.27 3.69
CA VAL A 122 8.86 24.75 2.58
C VAL A 122 9.69 23.88 1.65
N LEU A 123 10.90 24.36 1.25
CA LEU A 123 11.78 23.63 0.33
C LEU A 123 12.31 22.32 0.88
N SER A 124 12.53 22.23 2.18
CA SER A 124 13.12 21.06 2.83
C SER A 124 12.03 20.22 3.48
N TYR A 125 11.38 20.72 4.52
CA TYR A 125 10.47 19.94 5.36
C TYR A 125 9.17 19.55 4.65
N ASP A 126 8.48 20.51 4.02
CA ASP A 126 7.18 20.23 3.39
C ASP A 126 7.35 19.30 2.18
N VAL A 127 8.39 19.52 1.38
CA VAL A 127 8.68 18.67 0.22
C VAL A 127 9.13 17.27 0.65
N ASP A 128 9.88 17.14 1.75
CA ASP A 128 10.24 15.82 2.30
C ASP A 128 9.04 15.07 2.89
N THR A 129 8.10 15.78 3.49
CA THR A 129 6.82 15.22 3.94
C THR A 129 6.02 14.67 2.75
N ILE A 130 5.97 15.39 1.64
CA ILE A 130 5.35 14.91 0.40
C ILE A 130 6.09 13.67 -0.13
N ASN A 131 7.43 13.65 -0.06
CA ASN A 131 8.23 12.48 -0.46
C ASN A 131 7.88 11.24 0.34
N ALA A 132 7.80 11.36 1.67
CA ALA A 132 7.42 10.26 2.56
C ALA A 132 5.99 9.76 2.26
N SER A 133 5.04 10.67 2.11
CA SER A 133 3.65 10.33 1.77
C SER A 133 3.53 9.66 0.41
N LEU A 134 4.24 10.11 -0.61
CA LEU A 134 4.23 9.47 -1.93
C LEU A 134 4.87 8.09 -1.92
N SER A 135 5.94 7.91 -1.14
CA SER A 135 6.66 6.64 -1.09
C SER A 135 5.91 5.57 -0.28
N ASN A 136 5.32 5.95 0.85
CA ASN A 136 4.74 5.02 1.81
C ASN A 136 3.21 4.99 1.76
N ASP A 137 2.55 6.15 1.87
CA ASP A 137 1.10 6.21 2.04
C ASP A 137 0.37 5.76 0.77
N LEU A 138 0.89 6.10 -0.41
CA LEU A 138 0.29 5.71 -1.68
C LEU A 138 0.38 4.19 -1.88
N VAL A 139 1.52 3.58 -1.54
CA VAL A 139 1.67 2.11 -1.54
C VAL A 139 0.71 1.48 -0.54
N GLN A 140 0.66 2.00 0.69
CA GLN A 140 -0.23 1.49 1.73
C GLN A 140 -1.69 1.56 1.33
N MET A 141 -2.13 2.66 0.72
CA MET A 141 -3.50 2.81 0.21
C MET A 141 -3.82 1.78 -0.88
N LEU A 142 -2.95 1.63 -1.88
CA LEU A 142 -3.12 0.64 -2.94
C LEU A 142 -3.19 -0.78 -2.37
N THR A 143 -2.22 -1.13 -1.52
CA THR A 143 -2.15 -2.44 -0.89
C THR A 143 -3.39 -2.72 -0.04
N SER A 144 -3.85 -1.75 0.76
CA SER A 144 -5.03 -1.90 1.61
C SER A 144 -6.30 -2.15 0.79
N VAL A 145 -6.52 -1.39 -0.28
CA VAL A 145 -7.69 -1.58 -1.16
C VAL A 145 -7.69 -2.97 -1.79
N ILE A 146 -6.53 -3.41 -2.30
CA ILE A 146 -6.39 -4.72 -2.93
C ILE A 146 -6.58 -5.84 -1.91
N THR A 147 -5.97 -5.70 -0.72
CA THR A 147 -6.08 -6.70 0.35
C THR A 147 -7.52 -6.83 0.84
N VAL A 148 -8.21 -5.72 1.07
CA VAL A 148 -9.62 -5.74 1.50
C VAL A 148 -10.50 -6.40 0.42
N ALA A 149 -10.37 -5.95 -0.84
CA ALA A 149 -11.16 -6.52 -1.94
C ALA A 149 -10.84 -8.00 -2.17
N GLY A 150 -9.56 -8.37 -2.13
CA GLY A 150 -9.10 -9.75 -2.31
C GLY A 150 -9.54 -10.67 -1.16
N SER A 151 -9.41 -10.21 0.09
CA SER A 151 -9.87 -10.97 1.26
C SER A 151 -11.39 -11.17 1.23
N PHE A 152 -12.14 -10.15 0.84
CA PHE A 152 -13.59 -10.25 0.68
C PHE A 152 -13.97 -11.25 -0.42
N GLY A 153 -13.28 -11.21 -1.56
CA GLY A 153 -13.44 -12.19 -2.63
C GLY A 153 -13.12 -13.62 -2.21
N MET A 154 -12.05 -13.82 -1.43
CA MET A 154 -11.71 -15.13 -0.88
C MET A 154 -12.75 -15.64 0.13
N MET A 155 -13.25 -14.77 1.02
CA MET A 155 -14.33 -15.14 1.95
C MET A 155 -15.58 -15.58 1.22
N LEU A 156 -15.99 -14.90 0.15
CA LEU A 156 -17.09 -15.32 -0.71
C LEU A 156 -16.88 -16.70 -1.32
N SER A 157 -15.64 -16.98 -1.72
CA SER A 157 -15.27 -18.26 -2.36
C SER A 157 -15.22 -19.44 -1.38
N ILE A 158 -14.83 -19.19 -0.12
CA ILE A 158 -14.65 -20.26 0.89
C ILE A 158 -15.94 -20.51 1.66
N SER A 159 -16.58 -19.47 2.16
CA SER A 159 -17.81 -19.59 2.93
C SER A 159 -18.59 -18.27 2.94
N PRO A 160 -19.68 -18.18 2.16
CA PRO A 160 -20.54 -16.98 2.15
C PRO A 160 -21.13 -16.63 3.51
N GLN A 161 -21.32 -17.65 4.37
CA GLN A 161 -21.88 -17.48 5.71
C GLN A 161 -20.98 -16.63 6.63
N LEU A 162 -19.66 -16.65 6.44
CA LEU A 162 -18.70 -15.84 7.21
C LEU A 162 -18.89 -14.35 6.95
N ILE A 163 -19.37 -13.97 5.78
CA ILE A 163 -19.62 -12.56 5.43
C ILE A 163 -20.70 -11.97 6.33
N LEU A 164 -21.73 -12.75 6.67
CA LEU A 164 -22.83 -12.33 7.55
C LEU A 164 -22.31 -11.90 8.93
N ILE A 165 -21.30 -12.62 9.45
CA ILE A 165 -20.63 -12.28 10.70
C ILE A 165 -19.92 -10.92 10.58
N PHE A 166 -19.22 -10.67 9.47
CA PHE A 166 -18.52 -9.40 9.24
C PHE A 166 -19.49 -8.22 9.07
N VAL A 167 -20.58 -8.41 8.35
CA VAL A 167 -21.63 -7.39 8.17
C VAL A 167 -22.24 -6.96 9.52
N VAL A 168 -22.31 -7.87 10.48
CA VAL A 168 -22.81 -7.56 11.84
C VAL A 168 -21.68 -6.97 12.71
N THR A 169 -20.49 -7.54 12.66
CA THR A 169 -19.38 -7.15 13.55
C THR A 169 -18.80 -5.77 13.22
N ILE A 170 -18.69 -5.41 11.93
CA ILE A 170 -18.12 -4.12 11.53
C ILE A 170 -18.97 -2.94 12.02
N PRO A 171 -20.30 -2.87 11.82
CA PRO A 171 -21.12 -1.77 12.34
C PRO A 171 -21.09 -1.67 13.87
N ILE A 172 -21.08 -2.81 14.56
CA ILE A 172 -21.01 -2.85 16.02
C ILE A 172 -19.69 -2.26 16.49
N SER A 173 -18.56 -2.65 15.89
CA SER A 173 -17.22 -2.13 16.22
C SER A 173 -17.13 -0.63 15.96
N VAL A 174 -17.63 -0.15 14.83
CA VAL A 174 -17.64 1.28 14.49
C VAL A 174 -18.51 2.08 15.47
N MET A 175 -19.68 1.55 15.82
CA MET A 175 -20.58 2.19 16.78
C MET A 175 -19.97 2.27 18.17
N PHE A 176 -19.31 1.20 18.62
CA PHE A 176 -18.62 1.14 19.89
C PHE A 176 -17.41 2.12 19.97
N THR A 177 -16.61 2.18 18.91
CA THR A 177 -15.48 3.11 18.79
C THR A 177 -15.95 4.57 18.78
N ARG A 178 -17.00 4.87 18.02
CA ARG A 178 -17.61 6.22 18.02
C ARG A 178 -18.18 6.62 19.37
N HIS A 179 -18.77 5.69 20.10
CA HIS A 179 -19.31 5.97 21.43
C HIS A 179 -18.22 6.27 22.45
N ARG A 180 -17.10 5.53 22.38
CA ARG A 180 -15.92 5.76 23.24
C ARG A 180 -15.15 7.02 22.90
N SER A 181 -15.05 7.38 21.62
CA SER A 181 -14.32 8.58 21.16
C SER A 181 -15.04 9.90 21.47
N LYS A 182 -16.31 9.86 21.91
CA LYS A 182 -17.08 11.06 22.33
C LYS A 182 -17.00 11.34 23.84
N ARG A 183 -16.31 10.51 24.60
CA ARG A 183 -15.94 10.73 26.00
C ARG A 183 -14.48 11.08 26.14
#